data_435075ba44ee517bb98405f8a66ba512
#
_entry.id   435075ba44ee517bb98405f8a66ba512
#
_cell.length_a   1.000
_cell.length_b   1.000
_cell.length_c   1.000
_cell.angle_alpha   90.00
_cell.angle_beta   90.00
_cell.angle_gamma   90.00
#
_symmetry.space_group_name_H-M   'P 1'
#
loop_
_entity.id
_entity.type
_entity.pdbx_description
1 polymer ?
#
loop_
_entity_poly.entity_id
_entity_poly.type
_entity_poly.pdbx_seq_one_letter_code
_entity_poly.pdbx_strand_id
1 'polypeptide(L)'
;MISGVARRASLELLRSGVTVRAGPLSVRYAPTGGAGAEVAYAIRRSGGSAVVRNRCRRRLRACLRHVDQRGGLRPGVYLIGVRDEAVEAAYQELEKWMSQAIEALARRNEDTR
;
A
#
# COMPACT_ATOMS: atom_id res chain seq x y z
N MET A 1 5.91 -6.25 -11.50
CA MET A 1 6.56 -7.00 -10.41
C MET A 1 6.58 -6.17 -9.14
N ILE A 2 6.17 -6.75 -8.03
CA ILE A 2 6.15 -6.09 -6.73
C ILE A 2 7.31 -6.60 -5.89
N SER A 3 8.09 -5.69 -5.29
CA SER A 3 9.17 -6.05 -4.39
C SER A 3 9.05 -5.29 -3.07
N GLY A 4 9.73 -5.76 -2.04
CA GLY A 4 9.78 -5.07 -0.77
C GLY A 4 10.67 -3.84 -0.85
N VAL A 5 10.34 -2.81 -0.07
CA VAL A 5 11.16 -1.60 0.01
C VAL A 5 12.24 -1.83 1.05
N ALA A 6 13.49 -1.88 0.61
CA ALA A 6 14.63 -2.04 1.49
C ALA A 6 15.56 -0.83 1.47
N ARG A 7 15.45 0.04 0.48
CA ARG A 7 16.39 1.14 0.30
C ARG A 7 15.90 2.41 0.97
N ARG A 8 16.82 3.07 1.68
CA ARG A 8 16.56 4.37 2.27
C ARG A 8 16.17 5.39 1.19
N ALA A 9 16.81 5.35 0.03
CA ALA A 9 16.53 6.28 -1.06
C ALA A 9 15.07 6.17 -1.53
N SER A 10 14.54 4.94 -1.64
CA SER A 10 13.14 4.73 -2.01
C SER A 10 12.18 5.30 -0.96
N LEU A 11 12.49 5.09 0.31
CA LEU A 11 11.66 5.61 1.41
C LEU A 11 11.68 7.13 1.46
N GLU A 12 12.80 7.75 1.12
CA GLU A 12 12.91 9.21 1.10
C GLU A 12 12.03 9.84 0.02
N LEU A 13 11.83 9.16 -1.10
CA LEU A 13 10.94 9.66 -2.15
C LEU A 13 9.51 9.84 -1.64
N LEU A 14 9.11 9.06 -0.65
CA LEU A 14 7.76 9.12 -0.09
C LEU A 14 7.49 10.41 0.68
N ARG A 15 8.51 11.17 1.07
CA ARG A 15 8.32 12.45 1.77
C ARG A 15 7.52 13.45 0.95
N SER A 16 7.77 13.49 -0.36
CA SER A 16 7.05 14.37 -1.26
C SER A 16 5.95 13.64 -2.03
N GLY A 17 5.62 12.42 -1.61
CA GLY A 17 4.59 11.63 -2.24
C GLY A 17 3.17 12.08 -1.90
N VAL A 18 2.20 11.50 -2.59
CA VAL A 18 0.79 11.77 -2.33
C VAL A 18 0.21 10.64 -1.47
N THR A 19 -0.75 10.98 -0.63
CA THR A 19 -1.42 10.01 0.23
C THR A 19 -2.91 9.99 -0.08
N VAL A 20 -3.46 8.79 -0.24
CA VAL A 20 -4.90 8.58 -0.33
C VAL A 20 -5.33 7.65 0.80
N ARG A 21 -6.60 7.72 1.15
CA ARG A 21 -7.17 6.90 2.21
C ARG A 21 -8.46 6.25 1.75
N ALA A 22 -8.67 5.03 2.24
CA ALA A 22 -9.93 4.32 2.02
C ALA A 22 -10.20 3.53 3.31
N GLY A 23 -11.24 3.94 4.06
CA GLY A 23 -11.50 3.37 5.37
C GLY A 23 -10.27 3.47 6.27
N PRO A 24 -9.85 2.36 6.90
CA PRO A 24 -8.69 2.37 7.79
C PRO A 24 -7.36 2.20 7.08
N LEU A 25 -7.35 2.10 5.75
CA LEU A 25 -6.11 1.99 4.98
C LEU A 25 -5.65 3.34 4.45
N SER A 26 -4.34 3.52 4.40
CA SER A 26 -3.73 4.64 3.72
C SER A 26 -2.69 4.11 2.72
N VAL A 27 -2.58 4.77 1.58
CA VAL A 27 -1.57 4.44 0.57
C VAL A 27 -0.84 5.73 0.23
N ARG A 28 0.45 5.75 0.52
CA ARG A 28 1.32 6.85 0.13
C ARG A 28 2.15 6.39 -1.06
N TYR A 29 2.28 7.23 -2.06
CA TYR A 29 2.90 6.87 -3.32
C TYR A 29 3.85 7.96 -3.80
N ALA A 30 4.98 7.54 -4.36
CA ALA A 30 5.90 8.42 -5.08
C ALA A 30 6.41 7.70 -6.32
N PRO A 31 6.48 8.39 -7.47
CA PRO A 31 7.05 7.77 -8.65
C PRO A 31 8.56 7.59 -8.51
N THR A 32 9.08 6.58 -9.18
CA THR A 32 10.52 6.35 -9.29
C THR A 32 10.86 6.24 -10.78
N GLY A 33 12.12 6.19 -11.10
CA GLY A 33 12.52 5.91 -12.48
C GLY A 33 12.52 4.43 -12.83
N GLY A 34 12.16 3.57 -11.87
CA GLY A 34 12.18 2.13 -12.05
C GLY A 34 10.94 1.58 -12.77
N ALA A 35 11.01 0.31 -13.14
CA ALA A 35 9.95 -0.36 -13.90
C ALA A 35 8.95 -1.10 -13.02
N GLY A 36 9.24 -1.33 -11.77
CA GLY A 36 8.38 -2.11 -10.87
C GLY A 36 7.87 -1.31 -9.69
N ALA A 37 7.01 -1.94 -8.91
CA ALA A 37 6.49 -1.37 -7.68
C ALA A 37 7.26 -1.90 -6.48
N GLU A 38 7.69 -0.99 -5.60
CA GLU A 38 8.30 -1.32 -4.32
C GLU A 38 7.29 -0.98 -3.23
N VAL A 39 7.08 -1.88 -2.27
CA VAL A 39 6.04 -1.72 -1.27
C VAL A 39 6.59 -1.92 0.13
N ALA A 40 6.26 -1.00 1.03
CA ALA A 40 6.50 -1.14 2.46
C ALA A 40 5.16 -1.10 3.20
N TYR A 41 5.12 -1.71 4.37
CA TYR A 41 3.91 -1.79 5.19
C TYR A 41 4.16 -1.17 6.55
N ALA A 42 3.26 -0.28 6.97
CA ALA A 42 3.33 0.37 8.28
C ALA A 42 2.20 -0.17 9.16
N ILE A 43 2.54 -1.11 10.02
CA ILE A 43 1.62 -1.71 10.98
C ILE A 43 2.23 -1.52 12.37
N ARG A 44 1.56 -0.73 13.21
CA ARG A 44 2.09 -0.39 14.53
C ARG A 44 2.10 -1.60 15.45
N ARG A 45 3.00 -1.58 16.43
CA ARG A 45 3.04 -2.60 17.48
C ARG A 45 1.74 -2.66 18.27
N SER A 46 1.08 -1.51 18.45
CA SER A 46 -0.23 -1.43 19.12
C SER A 46 -1.33 -2.17 18.37
N GLY A 47 -1.12 -2.54 17.10
CA GLY A 47 -2.09 -3.30 16.32
C GLY A 47 -2.21 -4.76 16.69
N GLY A 48 -1.29 -5.27 17.51
CA GLY A 48 -1.36 -6.66 17.97
C GLY A 48 0.00 -7.34 18.04
N SER A 49 0.00 -8.64 18.29
CA SER A 49 1.21 -9.44 18.37
C SER A 49 1.91 -9.50 17.00
N ALA A 50 3.16 -9.97 17.02
CA ALA A 50 3.91 -10.18 15.78
C ALA A 50 3.19 -11.13 14.83
N VAL A 51 2.56 -12.17 15.35
CA VAL A 51 1.79 -13.13 14.55
C VAL A 51 0.62 -12.44 13.87
N VAL A 52 -0.13 -11.64 14.61
CA VAL A 52 -1.30 -10.90 14.09
C VAL A 52 -0.86 -9.90 13.01
N ARG A 53 0.20 -9.14 13.28
CA ARG A 53 0.72 -8.16 12.32
C ARG A 53 1.26 -8.82 11.06
N ASN A 54 1.93 -9.95 11.18
CA ASN A 54 2.43 -10.69 10.02
C ASN A 54 1.30 -11.26 9.17
N ARG A 55 0.21 -11.69 9.81
CA ARG A 55 -0.99 -12.14 9.10
C ARG A 55 -1.59 -10.99 8.29
N CYS A 56 -1.69 -9.82 8.88
CA CYS A 56 -2.19 -8.64 8.19
C CYS A 56 -1.30 -8.31 6.98
N ARG A 57 0.01 -8.35 7.16
CA ARG A 57 0.97 -8.09 6.08
C ARG A 57 0.78 -9.04 4.90
N ARG A 58 0.59 -10.33 5.19
CA ARG A 58 0.34 -11.34 4.14
C ARG A 58 -0.96 -11.07 3.38
N ARG A 59 -2.01 -10.68 4.10
CA ARG A 59 -3.29 -10.33 3.48
C ARG A 59 -3.17 -9.10 2.59
N LEU A 60 -2.45 -8.08 3.04
CA LEU A 60 -2.22 -6.87 2.25
C LEU A 60 -1.41 -7.19 0.99
N ARG A 61 -0.39 -8.04 1.10
CA ARG A 61 0.38 -8.47 -0.06
C ARG A 61 -0.49 -9.17 -1.10
N ALA A 62 -1.38 -10.04 -0.63
CA ALA A 62 -2.29 -10.76 -1.52
C ALA A 62 -3.24 -9.78 -2.23
N CYS A 63 -3.74 -8.78 -1.51
CA CYS A 63 -4.58 -7.74 -2.09
C CYS A 63 -3.85 -6.98 -3.20
N LEU A 64 -2.62 -6.60 -2.95
CA LEU A 64 -1.82 -5.86 -3.94
C LEU A 64 -1.50 -6.69 -5.17
N ARG A 65 -1.18 -7.97 -4.98
CA ARG A 65 -0.97 -8.86 -6.12
C ARG A 65 -2.20 -8.95 -7.00
N HIS A 66 -3.37 -9.03 -6.36
CA HIS A 66 -4.62 -9.09 -7.09
C HIS A 66 -4.86 -7.82 -7.90
N VAL A 67 -4.60 -6.66 -7.30
CA VAL A 67 -4.70 -5.38 -8.01
C VAL A 67 -3.70 -5.32 -9.16
N ASP A 68 -2.46 -5.75 -8.94
CA ASP A 68 -1.41 -5.73 -9.95
C ASP A 68 -1.77 -6.64 -11.15
N GLN A 69 -2.33 -7.81 -10.89
CA GLN A 69 -2.77 -8.74 -11.93
C GLN A 69 -3.85 -8.15 -12.83
N ARG A 70 -4.63 -7.23 -12.29
CA ARG A 70 -5.64 -6.50 -13.08
C ARG A 70 -5.08 -5.24 -13.75
N GLY A 71 -3.76 -5.06 -13.72
CA GLY A 71 -3.08 -3.96 -14.38
C GLY A 71 -3.21 -2.62 -13.67
N GLY A 72 -3.58 -2.64 -12.38
CA GLY A 72 -3.88 -1.42 -11.65
C GLY A 72 -2.73 -0.78 -10.89
N LEU A 73 -1.55 -1.41 -10.83
CA LEU A 73 -0.47 -0.92 -10.01
C LEU A 73 0.64 -0.29 -10.86
N ARG A 74 0.84 1.01 -10.71
CA ARG A 74 1.89 1.74 -11.41
C ARG A 74 3.25 1.50 -10.81
N PRO A 75 4.33 1.61 -11.59
CA PRO A 75 5.69 1.60 -11.03
C PRO A 75 5.85 2.76 -10.04
N GLY A 76 6.60 2.51 -8.98
CA GLY A 76 6.87 3.51 -7.96
C GLY A 76 7.04 2.88 -6.60
N VAL A 77 7.08 3.74 -5.58
CA VAL A 77 7.20 3.32 -4.19
C VAL A 77 5.88 3.54 -3.48
N TYR A 78 5.44 2.54 -2.74
CA TYR A 78 4.18 2.57 -1.99
C TYR A 78 4.44 2.31 -0.52
N LEU A 79 3.76 3.06 0.34
CA LEU A 79 3.71 2.78 1.78
C LEU A 79 2.25 2.52 2.14
N ILE A 80 1.96 1.29 2.55
CA ILE A 80 0.62 0.88 2.93
C ILE A 80 0.52 0.93 4.45
N GLY A 81 -0.37 1.79 4.95
CA GLY A 81 -0.64 1.91 6.38
C GLY A 81 -2.00 1.35 6.72
N VAL A 82 -2.13 0.78 7.91
CA VAL A 82 -3.41 0.28 8.41
C VAL A 82 -3.58 0.70 9.86
N ARG A 83 -4.78 1.18 10.19
CA ARG A 83 -5.10 1.55 11.58
C ARG A 83 -5.23 0.30 12.44
N ASP A 84 -4.92 0.44 13.73
CA ASP A 84 -4.91 -0.68 14.68
C ASP A 84 -6.22 -1.48 14.66
N GLU A 85 -7.36 -0.79 14.56
CA GLU A 85 -8.67 -1.45 14.57
C GLU A 85 -8.92 -2.35 13.37
N ALA A 86 -8.13 -2.23 12.32
CA ALA A 86 -8.31 -3.00 11.09
C ALA A 86 -7.23 -4.05 10.85
N VAL A 87 -6.28 -4.21 11.76
CA VAL A 87 -5.19 -5.17 11.58
C VAL A 87 -5.71 -6.60 11.46
N GLU A 88 -6.83 -6.92 12.11
CA GLU A 88 -7.44 -8.24 12.04
C GLU A 88 -8.64 -8.31 11.09
N ALA A 89 -8.83 -7.29 10.25
CA ALA A 89 -9.92 -7.28 9.30
C ALA A 89 -9.82 -8.45 8.31
N ALA A 90 -10.96 -8.93 7.85
CA ALA A 90 -11.02 -10.02 6.88
C ALA A 90 -10.39 -9.59 5.54
N TYR A 91 -9.88 -10.56 4.81
CA TYR A 91 -9.27 -10.32 3.51
C TYR A 91 -10.18 -9.53 2.57
N GLN A 92 -11.46 -9.87 2.52
CA GLN A 92 -12.41 -9.20 1.63
C GLN A 92 -12.55 -7.71 1.95
N GLU A 93 -12.51 -7.35 3.23
CA GLU A 93 -12.57 -5.94 3.62
C GLU A 93 -11.29 -5.21 3.25
N LEU A 94 -10.14 -5.82 3.51
CA LEU A 94 -8.85 -5.24 3.13
C LEU A 94 -8.76 -5.06 1.62
N GLU A 95 -9.22 -6.03 0.85
CA GLU A 95 -9.23 -5.96 -0.60
C GLU A 95 -10.11 -4.82 -1.11
N LYS A 96 -11.28 -4.65 -0.52
CA LYS A 96 -12.19 -3.56 -0.87
C LYS A 96 -11.53 -2.20 -0.65
N TRP A 97 -10.96 -1.99 0.53
CA TRP A 97 -10.30 -0.72 0.84
C TRP A 97 -9.05 -0.49 -0.02
N MET A 98 -8.28 -1.55 -0.26
CA MET A 98 -7.09 -1.45 -1.11
C MET A 98 -7.46 -1.05 -2.54
N SER A 99 -8.48 -1.68 -3.11
CA SER A 99 -8.95 -1.34 -4.45
C SER A 99 -9.43 0.11 -4.52
N GLN A 100 -10.17 0.56 -3.51
CA GLN A 100 -10.63 1.94 -3.44
C GLN A 100 -9.47 2.93 -3.37
N ALA A 101 -8.47 2.61 -2.55
CA ALA A 101 -7.30 3.49 -2.39
C ALA A 101 -6.49 3.58 -3.69
N ILE A 102 -6.25 2.46 -4.34
CA ILE A 102 -5.48 2.44 -5.60
C ILE A 102 -6.24 3.18 -6.70
N GLU A 103 -7.55 3.03 -6.78
CA GLU A 103 -8.37 3.79 -7.74
C GLU A 103 -8.31 5.29 -7.46
N ALA A 104 -8.40 5.70 -6.20
CA ALA A 104 -8.30 7.10 -5.82
C ALA A 104 -6.92 7.66 -6.18
N LEU A 105 -5.87 6.88 -5.99
CA LEU A 105 -4.52 7.26 -6.36
C LEU A 105 -4.38 7.46 -7.87
N ALA A 106 -4.94 6.56 -8.66
CA ALA A 106 -4.91 6.65 -10.12
C ALA A 106 -5.60 7.92 -10.59
N ARG A 107 -6.78 8.23 -10.05
CA ARG A 107 -7.51 9.46 -10.40
C ARG A 107 -6.72 10.71 -10.04
N ARG A 108 -6.09 10.72 -8.86
CA ARG A 108 -5.30 11.86 -8.40
C ARG A 108 -4.09 12.11 -9.30
N ASN A 109 -3.44 11.04 -9.75
CA ASN A 109 -2.28 11.15 -10.65
C ASN A 109 -2.69 11.66 -12.03
N GLU A 110 -3.89 11.36 -12.50
CA GLU A 110 -4.42 11.89 -13.74
C GLU A 110 -4.72 13.38 -13.63
N ASP A 111 -5.27 13.82 -12.50
CA ASP A 111 -5.63 15.22 -12.27
C ASP A 111 -4.43 16.15 -12.14
N THR A 112 -3.26 15.61 -11.83
CA THR A 112 -2.03 16.42 -11.65
C THR A 112 -1.20 16.58 -12.91
N ARG A 113 -1.67 16.10 -14.04
CA ARG A 113 -0.97 16.26 -15.33
C ARG A 113 -1.19 17.62 -15.93
#